data_f4ab31cb5171faa8c53a60048a4b53e9
#
_entry.id   f4ab31cb5171faa8c53a60048a4b53e9
#
_cell.length_a   1.000
_cell.length_b   1.000
_cell.length_c   1.000
_cell.angle_alpha   90.00
_cell.angle_beta   90.00
_cell.angle_gamma   90.00
#
_symmetry.space_group_name_H-M   'P 1'
#
loop_
_entity.id
_entity.type
_entity.pdbx_description
1 polymer ?
#
loop_
_entity_poly.entity_id
_entity_poly.type
_entity_poly.pdbx_seq_one_letter_code
_entity_poly.pdbx_strand_id
1 'polypeptide(L)'
;GLGDVYKRQEEDASWNIRYSLKKLAENLASDIHLEELSKMNMLGLQDFDKFRLQLANRQKELYEDYHTIYLAFNELLKSHNLSVDDFPQKSRGIGGFFNKFNKYKDKKIVNLNSYSQKTLDGEYNEKHPLIVPVIGELNVLYQAVTQLNQKNILYNALQKNIQALSLNNEIRKALEEIKKENNLLLINEFNTLISEHIQNQPSPFIYEKIGSKFKHYFIDEFQDTSTLQWKNMYPLIENAYAQNDTIMLVGDVKPVSYTHLRAHE
;
A
#
# COMPACT_ATOMS: atom_id res chain seq x y z
N GLY A 1 25.40 -7.92 -9.34
CA GLY A 1 26.84 -7.65 -9.45
C GLY A 1 27.34 -6.83 -8.26
N LEU A 2 28.66 -6.57 -8.17
CA LEU A 2 29.26 -5.79 -7.07
C LEU A 2 28.60 -4.40 -6.88
N GLY A 3 28.14 -3.77 -7.97
CA GLY A 3 27.42 -2.48 -7.92
C GLY A 3 26.09 -2.53 -7.17
N ASP A 4 25.38 -3.65 -7.22
CA ASP A 4 24.11 -3.83 -6.49
C ASP A 4 24.35 -4.07 -5.00
N VAL A 5 25.50 -4.63 -4.66
CA VAL A 5 25.95 -4.85 -3.27
C VAL A 5 26.25 -3.51 -2.59
N TYR A 6 27.01 -2.62 -3.26
CA TYR A 6 27.32 -1.29 -2.72
C TYR A 6 26.07 -0.42 -2.57
N LYS A 7 25.17 -0.46 -3.55
CA LYS A 7 23.93 0.32 -3.52
C LYS A 7 23.00 -0.09 -2.37
N ARG A 8 23.02 -1.37 -1.99
CA ARG A 8 22.24 -1.88 -0.84
C ARG A 8 22.85 -1.53 0.51
N GLN A 9 24.17 -1.41 0.60
CA GLN A 9 24.84 -0.91 1.82
C GLN A 9 24.50 0.57 2.09
N GLU A 10 24.37 1.39 1.04
CA GLU A 10 23.98 2.79 1.18
C GLU A 10 22.50 2.97 1.58
N GLU A 11 21.64 1.98 1.31
CA GLU A 11 20.19 2.05 1.55
C GLU A 11 19.75 1.34 2.85
N ASP A 12 20.65 0.86 3.72
CA ASP A 12 20.35 0.01 4.90
C ASP A 12 19.45 -1.20 4.55
N ALA A 13 19.49 -1.66 3.31
CA ALA A 13 18.65 -2.74 2.83
C ALA A 13 19.20 -4.10 3.30
N SER A 14 18.33 -4.93 3.86
CA SER A 14 18.67 -6.29 4.25
C SER A 14 19.35 -7.07 3.12
N TRP A 15 20.50 -7.65 3.40
CA TRP A 15 21.26 -8.52 2.49
C TRP A 15 20.52 -9.81 2.12
N ASN A 16 19.42 -10.12 2.77
CA ASN A 16 18.71 -11.38 2.62
C ASN A 16 17.72 -11.35 1.45
N ILE A 17 18.26 -11.29 0.22
CA ILE A 17 17.45 -11.43 -1.02
C ILE A 17 16.62 -12.72 -0.98
N ARG A 18 17.20 -13.81 -0.44
CA ARG A 18 16.51 -15.10 -0.32
C ARG A 18 15.23 -14.97 0.50
N TYR A 19 15.25 -14.21 1.60
CA TYR A 19 14.06 -13.97 2.41
C TYR A 19 12.98 -13.22 1.64
N SER A 20 13.36 -12.14 0.92
CA SER A 20 12.42 -11.36 0.11
C SER A 20 11.82 -12.19 -1.03
N LEU A 21 12.63 -13.02 -1.70
CA LEU A 21 12.15 -13.92 -2.76
C LEU A 21 11.26 -15.04 -2.20
N LYS A 22 11.62 -15.62 -1.05
CA LYS A 22 10.78 -16.60 -0.37
C LYS A 22 9.42 -16.03 -0.02
N LYS A 23 9.38 -14.83 0.59
CA LYS A 23 8.13 -14.15 0.93
C LYS A 23 7.30 -13.82 -0.31
N LEU A 24 7.94 -13.45 -1.43
CA LEU A 24 7.24 -13.23 -2.69
C LEU A 24 6.64 -14.53 -3.24
N ALA A 25 7.39 -15.64 -3.21
CA ALA A 25 6.89 -16.95 -3.63
C ALA A 25 5.74 -17.44 -2.73
N GLU A 26 5.80 -17.22 -1.42
CA GLU A 26 4.70 -17.50 -0.49
C GLU A 26 3.44 -16.66 -0.82
N ASN A 27 3.61 -15.38 -1.17
CA ASN A 27 2.49 -14.52 -1.60
C ASN A 27 1.89 -14.99 -2.94
N LEU A 28 2.71 -15.48 -3.88
CA LEU A 28 2.24 -16.07 -5.13
C LEU A 28 1.46 -17.38 -4.92
N ALA A 29 1.75 -18.09 -3.86
CA ALA A 29 1.04 -19.29 -3.45
C ALA A 29 -0.21 -18.99 -2.59
N SER A 30 -0.52 -17.73 -2.30
CA SER A 30 -1.66 -17.30 -1.49
C SER A 30 -2.81 -16.81 -2.35
N ASP A 31 -4.03 -17.25 -2.04
CA ASP A 31 -5.27 -16.82 -2.72
C ASP A 31 -5.53 -15.30 -2.61
N ILE A 32 -5.04 -14.67 -1.54
CA ILE A 32 -5.36 -13.28 -1.19
C ILE A 32 -4.85 -12.28 -2.25
N HIS A 33 -3.70 -12.58 -2.87
CA HIS A 33 -3.04 -11.67 -3.80
C HIS A 33 -3.04 -12.16 -5.26
N LEU A 34 -3.68 -13.28 -5.55
CA LEU A 34 -3.67 -13.87 -6.89
C LEU A 34 -4.25 -12.94 -7.94
N GLU A 35 -5.35 -12.26 -7.64
CA GLU A 35 -6.01 -11.36 -8.59
C GLU A 35 -5.15 -10.14 -8.92
N GLU A 36 -4.55 -9.50 -7.91
CA GLU A 36 -3.68 -8.34 -8.10
C GLU A 36 -2.38 -8.72 -8.81
N LEU A 37 -1.77 -9.83 -8.42
CA LEU A 37 -0.54 -10.32 -9.03
C LEU A 37 -0.76 -10.83 -10.47
N SER A 38 -1.94 -11.37 -10.77
CA SER A 38 -2.28 -11.82 -12.14
C SER A 38 -2.30 -10.67 -13.14
N LYS A 39 -2.70 -9.47 -12.72
CA LYS A 39 -2.69 -8.25 -13.55
C LYS A 39 -1.27 -7.85 -13.96
N MET A 40 -0.25 -8.28 -13.21
CA MET A 40 1.16 -8.02 -13.49
C MET A 40 1.81 -9.09 -14.39
N ASN A 41 1.08 -10.13 -14.76
CA ASN A 41 1.62 -11.26 -15.55
C ASN A 41 2.16 -10.87 -16.94
N MET A 42 1.65 -9.78 -17.50
CA MET A 42 2.07 -9.28 -18.81
C MET A 42 3.31 -8.37 -18.74
N LEU A 43 3.73 -7.96 -17.53
CA LEU A 43 4.84 -7.04 -17.34
C LEU A 43 6.16 -7.82 -17.33
N GLY A 44 7.09 -7.43 -18.20
CA GLY A 44 8.45 -7.97 -18.25
C GLY A 44 9.44 -7.12 -17.43
N LEU A 45 10.67 -7.62 -17.29
CA LEU A 45 11.74 -6.90 -16.59
C LEU A 45 11.97 -5.49 -17.16
N GLN A 46 11.85 -5.33 -18.48
CA GLN A 46 12.01 -4.03 -19.16
C GLN A 46 10.93 -3.02 -18.75
N ASP A 47 9.71 -3.47 -18.48
CA ASP A 47 8.62 -2.59 -18.06
C ASP A 47 8.86 -2.09 -16.63
N PHE A 48 9.37 -2.96 -15.75
CA PHE A 48 9.79 -2.58 -14.39
C PHE A 48 10.99 -1.62 -14.42
N ASP A 49 11.94 -1.78 -15.34
CA ASP A 49 13.07 -0.86 -15.49
C ASP A 49 12.60 0.52 -15.96
N LYS A 50 11.69 0.59 -16.93
CA LYS A 50 11.05 1.85 -17.36
C LYS A 50 10.31 2.52 -16.20
N PHE A 51 9.52 1.74 -15.46
CA PHE A 51 8.78 2.27 -14.32
C PHE A 51 9.72 2.77 -13.22
N ARG A 52 10.81 2.06 -12.94
CA ARG A 52 11.85 2.50 -11.98
C ARG A 52 12.46 3.85 -12.38
N LEU A 53 12.75 4.03 -13.67
CA LEU A 53 13.27 5.30 -14.19
C LEU A 53 12.23 6.43 -14.05
N GLN A 54 10.97 6.16 -14.40
CA GLN A 54 9.88 7.13 -14.22
C GLN A 54 9.70 7.51 -12.75
N LEU A 55 9.76 6.52 -11.84
CA LEU A 55 9.65 6.76 -10.41
C LEU A 55 10.80 7.63 -9.87
N ALA A 56 12.02 7.38 -10.34
CA ALA A 56 13.18 8.20 -9.98
C ALA A 56 13.03 9.66 -10.47
N ASN A 57 12.50 9.87 -11.68
CA ASN A 57 12.22 11.19 -12.20
C ASN A 57 11.13 11.89 -11.39
N ARG A 58 10.03 11.20 -11.06
CA ARG A 58 8.96 11.75 -10.20
C ARG A 58 9.44 12.10 -8.81
N GLN A 59 10.38 11.33 -8.27
CA GLN A 59 10.99 11.65 -6.98
C GLN A 59 11.89 12.89 -7.07
N LYS A 60 12.58 13.10 -8.18
CA LYS A 60 13.35 14.32 -8.41
C LYS A 60 12.42 15.55 -8.51
N GLU A 61 11.34 15.46 -9.27
CA GLU A 61 10.31 16.50 -9.36
C GLU A 61 9.74 16.84 -7.96
N LEU A 62 9.48 15.82 -7.15
CA LEU A 62 9.00 16.00 -5.78
C LEU A 62 9.97 16.84 -4.92
N TYR A 63 11.28 16.67 -5.10
CA TYR A 63 12.27 17.50 -4.39
C TYR A 63 12.27 18.93 -4.89
N GLU A 64 12.01 19.17 -6.16
CA GLU A 64 11.84 20.50 -6.72
C GLU A 64 10.56 21.16 -6.18
N ASP A 65 9.48 20.40 -6.01
CA ASP A 65 8.24 20.89 -5.37
C ASP A 65 8.48 21.33 -3.91
N TYR A 66 9.24 20.57 -3.12
CA TYR A 66 9.63 21.00 -1.78
C TYR A 66 10.45 22.28 -1.79
N HIS A 67 11.37 22.43 -2.75
CA HIS A 67 12.14 23.67 -2.89
C HIS A 67 11.24 24.85 -3.27
N THR A 68 10.22 24.65 -4.09
CA THR A 68 9.24 25.68 -4.43
C THR A 68 8.49 26.17 -3.19
N ILE A 69 8.13 25.28 -2.25
CA ILE A 69 7.54 25.69 -0.96
C ILE A 69 8.51 26.55 -0.16
N TYR A 70 9.81 26.21 -0.14
CA TYR A 70 10.82 27.04 0.51
C TYR A 70 10.90 28.45 -0.11
N LEU A 71 10.85 28.57 -1.43
CA LEU A 71 10.86 29.86 -2.12
C LEU A 71 9.60 30.67 -1.78
N ALA A 72 8.41 30.04 -1.82
CA ALA A 72 7.16 30.68 -1.43
C ALA A 72 7.17 31.18 0.02
N PHE A 73 7.73 30.39 0.94
CA PHE A 73 7.91 30.81 2.33
C PHE A 73 8.81 32.05 2.43
N ASN A 74 9.92 32.10 1.70
CA ASN A 74 10.80 33.28 1.74
C ASN A 74 10.15 34.53 1.08
N GLU A 75 9.35 34.34 0.05
CA GLU A 75 8.58 35.42 -0.56
C GLU A 75 7.54 35.97 0.42
N LEU A 76 6.85 35.09 1.14
CA LEU A 76 5.91 35.48 2.19
C LEU A 76 6.61 36.29 3.29
N LEU A 77 7.80 35.89 3.73
CA LEU A 77 8.57 36.65 4.72
C LEU A 77 8.93 38.06 4.20
N LYS A 78 9.40 38.14 2.96
CA LYS A 78 9.79 39.42 2.34
C LYS A 78 8.61 40.39 2.18
N SER A 79 7.45 39.89 1.73
CA SER A 79 6.25 40.69 1.49
C SER A 79 5.72 41.34 2.78
N HIS A 80 5.91 40.69 3.92
CA HIS A 80 5.50 41.18 5.23
C HIS A 80 6.64 41.77 6.04
N ASN A 81 7.83 41.95 5.43
CA ASN A 81 9.03 42.46 6.08
C ASN A 81 9.40 41.70 7.37
N LEU A 82 9.20 40.37 7.33
CA LEU A 82 9.48 39.44 8.42
C LEU A 82 10.77 38.65 8.18
N SER A 83 11.37 38.24 9.27
CA SER A 83 12.50 37.31 9.32
C SER A 83 12.14 36.04 10.10
N VAL A 84 12.94 34.99 9.99
CA VAL A 84 12.76 33.76 10.80
C VAL A 84 12.85 34.06 12.30
N ASP A 85 13.57 35.11 12.69
CA ASP A 85 13.75 35.47 14.08
C ASP A 85 12.51 36.11 14.72
N ASP A 86 11.53 36.56 13.92
CA ASP A 86 10.28 37.13 14.41
C ASP A 86 9.28 36.04 14.84
N PHE A 87 9.55 34.79 14.47
CA PHE A 87 8.70 33.66 14.84
C PHE A 87 9.06 33.06 16.20
N PRO A 88 8.05 32.47 16.89
CA PRO A 88 8.30 31.72 18.12
C PRO A 88 9.35 30.62 17.88
N GLN A 89 10.32 30.53 18.83
CA GLN A 89 11.43 29.57 18.73
C GLN A 89 12.34 29.72 17.49
N LYS A 90 12.19 30.78 16.71
CA LYS A 90 13.06 31.13 15.59
C LYS A 90 13.37 29.96 14.68
N SER A 91 14.63 29.58 14.49
CA SER A 91 15.06 28.43 13.69
C SER A 91 14.63 27.06 14.23
N ARG A 92 14.17 26.97 15.48
CA ARG A 92 13.60 25.70 16.04
C ARG A 92 12.10 25.59 15.83
N GLY A 93 11.43 26.69 15.48
CA GLY A 93 10.01 26.75 15.19
C GLY A 93 9.70 26.58 13.69
N ILE A 94 8.61 27.23 13.27
CA ILE A 94 8.05 27.13 11.91
C ILE A 94 9.03 27.61 10.84
N GLY A 95 9.83 28.64 11.13
CA GLY A 95 10.85 29.14 10.20
C GLY A 95 11.91 28.11 9.89
N GLY A 96 12.40 27.38 10.90
CA GLY A 96 13.35 26.30 10.70
C GLY A 96 12.73 25.07 10.02
N PHE A 97 11.43 24.86 10.18
CA PHE A 97 10.70 23.80 9.46
C PHE A 97 10.74 24.05 7.95
N PHE A 98 10.34 25.22 7.47
CA PHE A 98 10.34 25.54 6.04
C PHE A 98 11.76 25.66 5.46
N ASN A 99 12.73 26.15 6.23
CA ASN A 99 14.13 26.25 5.79
C ASN A 99 14.78 24.90 5.46
N LYS A 100 14.27 23.78 6.01
CA LYS A 100 14.74 22.44 5.66
C LYS A 100 14.56 22.12 4.18
N PHE A 101 13.60 22.74 3.53
CA PHE A 101 13.26 22.47 2.13
C PHE A 101 14.16 23.18 1.11
N ASN A 102 15.07 24.04 1.54
CA ASN A 102 16.00 24.73 0.63
C ASN A 102 16.83 23.78 -0.26
N LYS A 103 17.34 22.69 0.33
CA LYS A 103 18.13 21.67 -0.38
C LYS A 103 17.63 20.27 -0.03
N TYR A 104 16.32 20.11 0.03
CA TYR A 104 15.73 18.87 0.45
C TYR A 104 15.97 17.77 -0.59
N LYS A 105 16.65 16.71 -0.20
CA LYS A 105 16.90 15.50 -0.98
C LYS A 105 16.75 14.26 -0.11
N ASP A 106 16.14 14.41 1.06
CA ASP A 106 15.97 13.32 2.02
C ASP A 106 14.70 12.53 1.72
N LYS A 107 14.78 11.21 1.85
CA LYS A 107 13.63 10.32 1.76
C LYS A 107 12.76 10.37 3.02
N LYS A 108 13.25 10.97 4.10
CA LYS A 108 12.55 11.07 5.38
C LYS A 108 11.44 12.12 5.33
N ILE A 109 10.33 11.79 5.94
CA ILE A 109 9.20 12.71 6.09
C ILE A 109 9.57 13.80 7.10
N VAL A 110 9.28 15.05 6.75
CA VAL A 110 9.47 16.19 7.64
C VAL A 110 8.14 16.51 8.33
N ASN A 111 8.06 16.22 9.62
CA ASN A 111 6.90 16.56 10.43
C ASN A 111 7.13 17.86 11.20
N LEU A 112 6.03 18.55 11.53
CA LEU A 112 6.04 19.67 12.46
C LEU A 112 6.45 19.18 13.85
N ASN A 113 7.22 20.02 14.54
CA ASN A 113 7.37 19.89 15.98
C ASN A 113 6.22 20.62 16.71
N SER A 114 6.10 20.42 18.01
CA SER A 114 5.04 21.03 18.83
C SER A 114 5.03 22.57 18.77
N TYR A 115 6.19 23.21 18.68
CA TYR A 115 6.27 24.67 18.59
C TYR A 115 5.77 25.21 17.25
N SER A 116 6.10 24.52 16.17
CA SER A 116 5.62 24.87 14.82
C SER A 116 4.11 24.68 14.72
N GLN A 117 3.58 23.60 15.30
CA GLN A 117 2.14 23.36 15.35
C GLN A 117 1.41 24.47 16.10
N LYS A 118 1.86 24.81 17.31
CA LYS A 118 1.29 25.90 18.11
C LYS A 118 1.33 27.27 17.41
N THR A 119 2.36 27.50 16.57
CA THR A 119 2.41 28.71 15.75
C THR A 119 1.29 28.73 14.71
N LEU A 120 1.07 27.62 14.01
CA LEU A 120 -0.01 27.50 13.02
C LEU A 120 -1.40 27.55 13.66
N ASP A 121 -1.55 27.03 14.88
CA ASP A 121 -2.79 27.06 15.66
C ASP A 121 -3.08 28.45 16.27
N GLY A 122 -2.13 29.39 16.15
CA GLY A 122 -2.29 30.77 16.64
C GLY A 122 -2.06 30.95 18.15
N GLU A 123 -1.55 29.92 18.88
CA GLU A 123 -1.31 30.01 20.33
C GLU A 123 -0.32 31.10 20.72
N TYR A 124 0.51 31.59 19.79
CA TYR A 124 1.48 32.64 20.04
C TYR A 124 1.07 34.04 19.53
N ASN A 125 -0.15 34.22 19.04
CA ASN A 125 -0.63 35.43 18.41
C ASN A 125 -0.50 36.68 19.32
N GLU A 126 -0.84 36.56 20.60
CA GLU A 126 -0.75 37.66 21.56
C GLU A 126 0.72 38.10 21.83
N LYS A 127 1.64 37.12 21.84
CA LYS A 127 3.07 37.40 22.11
C LYS A 127 3.86 37.81 20.86
N HIS A 128 3.35 37.45 19.68
CA HIS A 128 3.98 37.69 18.39
C HIS A 128 2.95 38.25 17.39
N PRO A 129 2.42 39.47 17.59
CA PRO A 129 1.37 40.04 16.74
C PRO A 129 1.80 40.23 15.28
N LEU A 130 3.11 40.39 15.02
CA LEU A 130 3.64 40.57 13.66
C LEU A 130 3.42 39.38 12.74
N ILE A 131 3.28 38.16 13.28
CA ILE A 131 3.10 36.95 12.47
C ILE A 131 1.63 36.62 12.18
N VAL A 132 0.69 37.26 12.87
CA VAL A 132 -0.76 36.98 12.73
C VAL A 132 -1.23 37.06 11.27
N PRO A 133 -0.85 38.09 10.48
CA PRO A 133 -1.29 38.19 9.09
C PRO A 133 -0.85 37.05 8.20
N VAL A 134 0.26 36.37 8.52
CA VAL A 134 0.86 35.32 7.66
C VAL A 134 0.46 33.91 8.06
N ILE A 135 -0.22 33.70 9.19
CA ILE A 135 -0.57 32.35 9.70
C ILE A 135 -1.44 31.60 8.69
N GLY A 136 -2.39 32.27 8.04
CA GLY A 136 -3.24 31.66 7.03
C GLY A 136 -2.43 31.09 5.86
N GLU A 137 -1.50 31.87 5.33
CA GLU A 137 -0.63 31.46 4.22
C GLU A 137 0.35 30.36 4.63
N LEU A 138 0.89 30.43 5.86
CA LEU A 138 1.72 29.35 6.41
C LEU A 138 0.96 28.03 6.52
N ASN A 139 -0.31 28.07 6.88
CA ASN A 139 -1.16 26.87 6.92
C ASN A 139 -1.35 26.28 5.52
N VAL A 140 -1.54 27.11 4.49
CA VAL A 140 -1.62 26.66 3.09
C VAL A 140 -0.33 25.97 2.66
N LEU A 141 0.82 26.60 2.94
CA LEU A 141 2.13 26.00 2.65
C LEU A 141 2.34 24.67 3.40
N TYR A 142 1.90 24.59 4.64
CA TYR A 142 1.99 23.35 5.41
C TYR A 142 1.10 22.23 4.84
N GLN A 143 -0.10 22.55 4.39
CA GLN A 143 -0.96 21.58 3.72
C GLN A 143 -0.30 21.04 2.44
N ALA A 144 0.35 21.90 1.65
CA ALA A 144 1.13 21.47 0.50
C ALA A 144 2.28 20.53 0.90
N VAL A 145 3.02 20.81 1.97
CA VAL A 145 4.05 19.90 2.52
C VAL A 145 3.44 18.54 2.89
N THR A 146 2.26 18.53 3.49
CA THR A 146 1.58 17.28 3.88
C THR A 146 1.26 16.42 2.66
N GLN A 147 0.80 17.02 1.58
CA GLN A 147 0.54 16.31 0.32
C GLN A 147 1.84 15.76 -0.31
N LEU A 148 2.92 16.55 -0.29
CA LEU A 148 4.23 16.08 -0.77
C LEU A 148 4.78 14.93 0.10
N ASN A 149 4.59 14.99 1.41
CA ASN A 149 4.95 13.91 2.32
C ASN A 149 4.22 12.60 1.97
N GLN A 150 2.93 12.64 1.65
CA GLN A 150 2.17 11.46 1.21
C GLN A 150 2.74 10.87 -0.08
N LYS A 151 3.06 11.71 -1.07
CA LYS A 151 3.73 11.27 -2.30
C LYS A 151 5.11 10.65 -2.01
N ASN A 152 5.88 11.25 -1.11
CA ASN A 152 7.20 10.75 -0.72
C ASN A 152 7.13 9.37 -0.06
N ILE A 153 6.15 9.15 0.83
CA ILE A 153 5.89 7.82 1.42
C ILE A 153 5.63 6.80 0.33
N LEU A 154 4.73 7.11 -0.60
CA LEU A 154 4.36 6.22 -1.70
C LEU A 154 5.57 5.88 -2.57
N TYR A 155 6.34 6.88 -3.01
CA TYR A 155 7.50 6.66 -3.88
C TYR A 155 8.58 5.84 -3.19
N ASN A 156 8.83 6.07 -1.90
CA ASN A 156 9.77 5.27 -1.13
C ASN A 156 9.31 3.82 -0.97
N ALA A 157 8.02 3.59 -0.72
CA ALA A 157 7.44 2.25 -0.63
C ALA A 157 7.55 1.50 -1.97
N LEU A 158 7.24 2.17 -3.09
CA LEU A 158 7.39 1.60 -4.43
C LEU A 158 8.85 1.27 -4.75
N GLN A 159 9.79 2.19 -4.50
CA GLN A 159 11.22 1.94 -4.74
C GLN A 159 11.76 0.76 -3.95
N LYS A 160 11.31 0.60 -2.71
CA LYS A 160 11.76 -0.52 -1.85
C LYS A 160 11.32 -1.88 -2.38
N ASN A 161 10.15 -1.96 -3.00
CA ASN A 161 9.52 -3.22 -3.36
C ASN A 161 9.65 -3.56 -4.86
N ILE A 162 10.01 -2.60 -5.71
CA ILE A 162 9.97 -2.77 -7.17
C ILE A 162 10.89 -3.89 -7.68
N GLN A 163 12.03 -4.10 -7.04
CA GLN A 163 12.96 -5.18 -7.42
C GLN A 163 12.37 -6.56 -7.15
N ALA A 164 11.69 -6.74 -6.00
CA ALA A 164 11.02 -7.98 -5.69
C ALA A 164 9.86 -8.23 -6.67
N LEU A 165 9.06 -7.18 -6.94
CA LEU A 165 7.95 -7.26 -7.90
C LEU A 165 8.40 -7.57 -9.33
N SER A 166 9.55 -7.06 -9.77
CA SER A 166 10.09 -7.34 -11.11
C SER A 166 10.45 -8.81 -11.33
N LEU A 167 10.71 -9.55 -10.27
CA LEU A 167 11.03 -10.98 -10.33
C LEU A 167 9.77 -11.88 -10.25
N ASN A 168 8.60 -11.28 -10.03
CA ASN A 168 7.35 -12.01 -9.86
C ASN A 168 7.10 -13.00 -11.00
N ASN A 169 7.24 -12.55 -12.25
CA ASN A 169 6.99 -13.39 -13.41
C ASN A 169 8.01 -14.52 -13.56
N GLU A 170 9.27 -14.29 -13.21
CA GLU A 170 10.31 -15.31 -13.29
C GLU A 170 10.11 -16.37 -12.20
N ILE A 171 9.74 -15.96 -10.99
CA ILE A 171 9.41 -16.90 -9.91
C ILE A 171 8.19 -17.73 -10.28
N ARG A 172 7.17 -17.11 -10.90
CA ARG A 172 5.97 -17.83 -11.34
C ARG A 172 6.28 -18.85 -12.43
N LYS A 173 7.10 -18.49 -13.44
CA LYS A 173 7.54 -19.44 -14.48
C LYS A 173 8.29 -20.63 -13.86
N ALA A 174 9.24 -20.37 -12.97
CA ALA A 174 9.97 -21.42 -12.28
C ALA A 174 9.02 -22.31 -11.43
N LEU A 175 8.02 -21.73 -10.78
CA LEU A 175 7.02 -22.49 -10.03
C LEU A 175 6.20 -23.39 -10.97
N GLU A 176 5.75 -22.88 -12.12
CA GLU A 176 5.02 -23.66 -13.12
C GLU A 176 5.85 -24.81 -13.69
N GLU A 177 7.14 -24.59 -13.93
CA GLU A 177 8.06 -25.67 -14.35
C GLU A 177 8.16 -26.75 -13.30
N ILE A 178 8.40 -26.41 -12.03
CA ILE A 178 8.49 -27.36 -10.91
C ILE A 178 7.17 -28.15 -10.78
N LYS A 179 6.02 -27.48 -10.91
CA LYS A 179 4.70 -28.12 -10.85
C LYS A 179 4.54 -29.16 -11.97
N LYS A 180 4.91 -28.81 -13.20
CA LYS A 180 4.85 -29.71 -14.34
C LYS A 180 5.77 -30.91 -14.19
N GLU A 181 7.03 -30.68 -13.79
CA GLU A 181 8.03 -31.75 -13.60
C GLU A 181 7.61 -32.76 -12.53
N ASN A 182 6.98 -32.30 -11.45
CA ASN A 182 6.60 -33.12 -10.32
C ASN A 182 5.12 -33.52 -10.31
N ASN A 183 4.34 -33.17 -11.33
CA ASN A 183 2.88 -33.37 -11.38
C ASN A 183 2.16 -32.86 -10.13
N LEU A 184 2.55 -31.66 -9.67
CA LEU A 184 1.99 -31.04 -8.47
C LEU A 184 0.90 -30.03 -8.85
N LEU A 185 -0.16 -29.99 -8.05
CA LEU A 185 -1.17 -28.96 -8.06
C LEU A 185 -1.21 -28.31 -6.65
N LEU A 186 -1.15 -27.00 -6.60
CA LEU A 186 -1.21 -26.30 -5.32
C LEU A 186 -2.67 -26.26 -4.81
N ILE A 187 -2.83 -26.31 -3.47
CA ILE A 187 -4.18 -26.33 -2.87
C ILE A 187 -5.02 -25.12 -3.26
N ASN A 188 -4.42 -23.93 -3.35
CA ASN A 188 -5.11 -22.72 -3.77
C ASN A 188 -5.56 -22.76 -5.24
N GLU A 189 -4.89 -23.49 -6.12
CA GLU A 189 -5.28 -23.65 -7.52
C GLU A 189 -6.58 -24.43 -7.67
N PHE A 190 -6.90 -25.33 -6.73
CA PHE A 190 -8.21 -26.00 -6.71
C PHE A 190 -9.34 -24.98 -6.58
N ASN A 191 -9.18 -23.98 -5.71
CA ASN A 191 -10.19 -22.94 -5.53
C ASN A 191 -10.40 -22.13 -6.82
N THR A 192 -9.31 -21.80 -7.53
CA THR A 192 -9.36 -21.09 -8.80
C THR A 192 -10.01 -21.94 -9.89
N LEU A 193 -9.61 -23.19 -10.05
CA LEU A 193 -10.20 -24.12 -11.02
C LEU A 193 -11.69 -24.34 -10.77
N ILE A 194 -12.10 -24.50 -9.51
CA ILE A 194 -13.50 -24.60 -9.14
C ILE A 194 -14.23 -23.32 -9.54
N SER A 195 -13.68 -22.14 -9.19
CA SER A 195 -14.28 -20.85 -9.50
C SER A 195 -14.47 -20.64 -11.01
N GLU A 196 -13.47 -20.95 -11.82
CA GLU A 196 -13.52 -20.83 -13.28
C GLU A 196 -14.58 -21.76 -13.90
N HIS A 197 -14.69 -22.99 -13.39
CA HIS A 197 -15.70 -23.93 -13.86
C HIS A 197 -17.12 -23.53 -13.44
N ILE A 198 -17.27 -22.92 -12.27
CA ILE A 198 -18.55 -22.48 -11.74
C ILE A 198 -19.04 -21.22 -12.47
N GLN A 199 -18.18 -20.22 -12.66
CA GLN A 199 -18.56 -18.93 -13.26
C GLN A 199 -19.02 -19.07 -14.72
N ASN A 200 -18.57 -20.10 -15.43
CA ASN A 200 -18.90 -20.34 -16.84
C ASN A 200 -20.17 -21.17 -17.06
N GLN A 201 -20.85 -21.60 -16.00
CA GLN A 201 -22.07 -22.44 -16.10
C GLN A 201 -23.20 -21.80 -15.28
N PRO A 202 -24.41 -21.61 -15.86
CA PRO A 202 -25.57 -21.03 -15.16
C PRO A 202 -26.05 -21.86 -13.97
N SER A 203 -25.83 -23.16 -13.99
CA SER A 203 -26.10 -24.10 -12.90
C SER A 203 -25.05 -25.20 -12.93
N PRO A 204 -23.92 -25.02 -12.25
CA PRO A 204 -22.85 -26.00 -12.28
C PRO A 204 -23.32 -27.34 -11.72
N PHE A 205 -23.21 -28.40 -12.52
CA PHE A 205 -23.57 -29.76 -12.16
C PHE A 205 -23.01 -30.22 -10.81
N ILE A 206 -21.84 -29.73 -10.44
CA ILE A 206 -21.20 -30.03 -9.16
C ILE A 206 -22.06 -29.54 -7.97
N TYR A 207 -22.70 -28.38 -8.09
CA TYR A 207 -23.54 -27.83 -7.02
C TYR A 207 -24.89 -28.56 -6.93
N GLU A 208 -25.47 -28.93 -8.05
CA GLU A 208 -26.69 -29.74 -8.07
C GLU A 208 -26.43 -31.08 -7.37
N LYS A 209 -25.32 -31.75 -7.73
CA LYS A 209 -24.94 -33.03 -7.14
C LYS A 209 -24.60 -32.93 -5.64
N ILE A 210 -23.91 -31.87 -5.20
CA ILE A 210 -23.59 -31.68 -3.80
C ILE A 210 -24.83 -31.23 -3.02
N GLY A 211 -25.57 -30.25 -3.52
CA GLY A 211 -26.74 -29.70 -2.86
C GLY A 211 -27.89 -30.72 -2.72
N SER A 212 -28.02 -31.68 -3.65
CA SER A 212 -28.97 -32.79 -3.49
C SER A 212 -28.54 -33.82 -2.45
N LYS A 213 -27.22 -33.91 -2.17
CA LYS A 213 -26.65 -34.91 -1.27
C LYS A 213 -26.51 -34.41 0.17
N PHE A 214 -26.19 -33.14 0.34
CA PHE A 214 -25.94 -32.55 1.66
C PHE A 214 -26.94 -31.43 1.94
N LYS A 215 -27.59 -31.48 3.08
CA LYS A 215 -28.61 -30.54 3.53
C LYS A 215 -28.18 -29.72 4.78
N HIS A 216 -27.10 -30.14 5.41
CA HIS A 216 -26.61 -29.51 6.63
C HIS A 216 -25.17 -29.05 6.42
N TYR A 217 -24.92 -27.76 6.59
CA TYR A 217 -23.62 -27.16 6.40
C TYR A 217 -23.11 -26.57 7.71
N PHE A 218 -22.01 -27.12 8.19
CA PHE A 218 -21.30 -26.65 9.39
C PHE A 218 -19.92 -26.22 8.96
N ILE A 219 -19.63 -24.91 9.08
CA ILE A 219 -18.34 -24.32 8.73
C ILE A 219 -17.73 -23.82 10.02
N ASP A 220 -16.62 -24.45 10.40
CA ASP A 220 -15.82 -24.06 11.55
C ASP A 220 -14.62 -23.21 11.09
N GLU A 221 -14.04 -22.44 12.00
CA GLU A 221 -12.92 -21.55 11.74
C GLU A 221 -13.17 -20.60 10.55
N PHE A 222 -14.41 -20.07 10.46
CA PHE A 222 -14.83 -19.24 9.34
C PHE A 222 -13.89 -18.07 9.06
N GLN A 223 -13.21 -17.53 10.09
CA GLN A 223 -12.22 -16.46 9.96
C GLN A 223 -11.01 -16.83 9.10
N ASP A 224 -10.73 -18.12 8.90
CA ASP A 224 -9.62 -18.61 8.07
C ASP A 224 -10.05 -18.94 6.63
N THR A 225 -11.36 -18.81 6.33
CA THR A 225 -11.91 -19.00 5.00
C THR A 225 -11.53 -17.82 4.09
N SER A 226 -10.88 -18.10 2.94
CA SER A 226 -10.57 -17.06 1.97
C SER A 226 -11.83 -16.57 1.23
N THR A 227 -11.80 -15.35 0.71
CA THR A 227 -12.91 -14.81 -0.11
C THR A 227 -13.25 -15.71 -1.31
N LEU A 228 -12.24 -16.31 -1.94
CA LEU A 228 -12.45 -17.22 -3.07
C LEU A 228 -13.11 -18.53 -2.65
N GLN A 229 -12.68 -19.12 -1.54
CA GLN A 229 -13.33 -20.30 -0.95
C GLN A 229 -14.78 -20.01 -0.60
N TRP A 230 -15.04 -18.86 0.04
CA TRP A 230 -16.40 -18.44 0.35
C TRP A 230 -17.27 -18.29 -0.90
N LYS A 231 -16.78 -17.58 -1.91
CA LYS A 231 -17.50 -17.45 -3.21
C LYS A 231 -17.84 -18.79 -3.85
N ASN A 232 -16.94 -19.77 -3.76
CA ASN A 232 -17.17 -21.11 -4.26
C ASN A 232 -18.21 -21.91 -3.44
N MET A 233 -18.34 -21.62 -2.15
CA MET A 233 -19.29 -22.29 -1.25
C MET A 233 -20.65 -21.58 -1.22
N TYR A 234 -20.67 -20.28 -1.47
CA TYR A 234 -21.85 -19.43 -1.31
C TYR A 234 -23.10 -19.97 -2.02
N PRO A 235 -23.06 -20.43 -3.28
CA PRO A 235 -24.25 -20.98 -3.95
C PRO A 235 -24.86 -22.20 -3.26
N LEU A 236 -24.04 -23.03 -2.61
CA LEU A 236 -24.54 -24.17 -1.81
C LEU A 236 -25.24 -23.69 -0.53
N ILE A 237 -24.65 -22.72 0.13
CA ILE A 237 -25.19 -22.12 1.36
C ILE A 237 -26.48 -21.37 1.05
N GLU A 238 -26.54 -20.60 -0.02
CA GLU A 238 -27.74 -19.89 -0.47
C GLU A 238 -28.87 -20.84 -0.81
N ASN A 239 -28.59 -21.92 -1.53
CA ASN A 239 -29.57 -22.96 -1.86
C ASN A 239 -30.09 -23.66 -0.59
N ALA A 240 -29.21 -24.02 0.34
CA ALA A 240 -29.60 -24.62 1.62
C ALA A 240 -30.49 -23.68 2.43
N TYR A 241 -30.13 -22.39 2.48
CA TYR A 241 -30.95 -21.36 3.14
C TYR A 241 -32.34 -21.25 2.53
N ALA A 242 -32.43 -21.22 1.19
CA ALA A 242 -33.71 -21.16 0.47
C ALA A 242 -34.60 -22.38 0.71
N GLN A 243 -34.00 -23.53 1.02
CA GLN A 243 -34.73 -24.81 1.30
C GLN A 243 -35.03 -25.00 2.79
N ASN A 244 -34.71 -24.05 3.65
CA ASN A 244 -34.79 -24.14 5.12
C ASN A 244 -33.93 -25.29 5.71
N ASP A 245 -32.84 -25.62 5.07
CA ASP A 245 -31.84 -26.55 5.57
C ASP A 245 -30.97 -25.89 6.65
N THR A 246 -30.17 -26.69 7.38
CA THR A 246 -29.38 -26.16 8.51
C THR A 246 -28.06 -25.60 8.04
N ILE A 247 -27.77 -24.35 8.46
CA ILE A 247 -26.48 -23.70 8.24
C ILE A 247 -25.94 -23.22 9.58
N MET A 248 -24.68 -23.51 9.85
CA MET A 248 -23.98 -23.04 11.04
C MET A 248 -22.57 -22.59 10.65
N LEU A 249 -22.26 -21.33 10.98
CA LEU A 249 -20.93 -20.74 10.78
C LEU A 249 -20.36 -20.45 12.17
N VAL A 250 -19.18 -20.98 12.45
CA VAL A 250 -18.46 -20.77 13.71
C VAL A 250 -17.11 -20.15 13.41
N GLY A 251 -16.76 -19.10 14.13
CA GLY A 251 -15.48 -18.43 13.94
C GLY A 251 -15.30 -17.21 14.83
N ASP A 252 -14.06 -16.78 15.00
CA ASP A 252 -13.71 -15.58 15.77
C ASP A 252 -13.83 -14.32 14.92
N VAL A 253 -14.39 -13.27 15.49
CA VAL A 253 -14.40 -11.94 14.89
C VAL A 253 -13.02 -11.31 15.07
N LYS A 254 -12.14 -11.44 14.08
CA LYS A 254 -10.88 -10.69 14.03
C LYS A 254 -11.17 -9.22 13.66
N PRO A 255 -10.88 -8.23 14.52
CA PRO A 255 -11.29 -6.84 14.31
C PRO A 255 -10.61 -6.11 13.13
N VAL A 256 -9.79 -6.75 12.31
CA VAL A 256 -8.88 -6.06 11.35
C VAL A 256 -9.03 -6.47 9.89
N SER A 257 -9.84 -7.47 9.48
CA SER A 257 -9.80 -7.99 8.10
C SER A 257 -11.11 -7.96 7.28
N TYR A 258 -12.23 -7.51 7.82
CA TYR A 258 -13.54 -7.75 7.18
C TYR A 258 -14.25 -6.52 6.60
N THR A 259 -13.52 -5.51 6.16
CA THR A 259 -14.12 -4.37 5.42
C THR A 259 -14.76 -4.76 4.09
N HIS A 260 -14.49 -5.96 3.57
CA HIS A 260 -15.03 -6.42 2.29
C HIS A 260 -16.31 -7.27 2.38
N LEU A 261 -16.68 -7.79 3.57
CA LEU A 261 -17.88 -8.61 3.73
C LEU A 261 -19.15 -7.81 4.06
N ARG A 262 -19.05 -6.51 4.39
CA ARG A 262 -20.20 -5.63 4.64
C ARG A 262 -20.92 -5.07 3.42
N ALA A 263 -20.51 -5.43 2.22
CA ALA A 263 -21.07 -4.86 0.99
C ALA A 263 -22.26 -5.67 0.40
N HIS A 264 -22.78 -6.65 1.13
CA HIS A 264 -23.89 -7.51 0.66
C HIS A 264 -24.97 -7.72 1.74
N GLU A 265 -25.24 -6.71 2.57
CA GLU A 265 -26.51 -6.59 3.28
C GLU A 265 -27.47 -5.65 2.54
#